data_2465ee63d573d6312feb1a9f16f04a11
#
_entry.id   2465ee63d573d6312feb1a9f16f04a11
#
_cell.length_a   1.000
_cell.length_b   1.000
_cell.length_c   1.000
_cell.angle_alpha   90.00
_cell.angle_beta   90.00
_cell.angle_gamma   90.00
#
_symmetry.space_group_name_H-M   'P 1'
#
loop_
_entity.id
_entity.type
_entity.pdbx_description
1 polymer ?
#
loop_
_entity_poly.entity_id
_entity_poly.type
_entity_poly.pdbx_seq_one_letter_code
_entity_poly.pdbx_strand_id
1 'polypeptide(L)'
;MSVSLALYVDVDAPAQATWDAAVDWATQGEWMLGTVVRPTHLDGRGVGARLEAYSGRRPFGFLDTMEITLWQPPRACHVLHTGRVVRGTGAFEVEPRGDARSRFLWREDLDLPLGLLGRIGWPLVRPFFAYGVQLSLRRFARSVEARGTAVSGR
;
A
#
# COMPACT_ATOMS: atom_id res chain seq x y z
N MET A 1 -8.27 11.01 16.54
CA MET A 1 -8.39 9.58 16.92
C MET A 1 -7.52 8.78 15.98
N SER A 2 -6.58 8.07 16.52
CA SER A 2 -5.71 7.19 15.76
C SER A 2 -6.38 5.81 15.56
N VAL A 3 -6.30 5.27 14.37
CA VAL A 3 -6.82 3.95 14.02
C VAL A 3 -5.73 3.16 13.32
N SER A 4 -5.57 1.90 13.69
CA SER A 4 -4.56 1.01 13.12
C SER A 4 -5.21 -0.11 12.32
N LEU A 5 -4.64 -0.41 11.16
CA LEU A 5 -4.96 -1.55 10.33
C LEU A 5 -3.67 -2.25 9.92
N ALA A 6 -3.61 -3.56 10.06
CA ALA A 6 -2.52 -4.38 9.56
C ALA A 6 -3.09 -5.62 8.88
N LEU A 7 -2.78 -5.78 7.61
CA LEU A 7 -3.22 -6.91 6.80
C LEU A 7 -2.03 -7.46 6.00
N TYR A 8 -2.12 -8.72 5.60
CA TYR A 8 -1.08 -9.35 4.81
C TYR A 8 -1.64 -10.32 3.78
N VAL A 9 -0.78 -10.69 2.84
CA VAL A 9 -1.01 -11.77 1.88
C VAL A 9 0.28 -12.56 1.69
N ASP A 10 0.17 -13.86 1.59
CA ASP A 10 1.28 -14.73 1.17
C ASP A 10 1.36 -14.73 -0.36
N VAL A 11 2.58 -14.68 -0.89
CA VAL A 11 2.87 -14.57 -2.31
C VAL A 11 3.82 -15.71 -2.70
N ASP A 12 3.45 -16.49 -3.71
CA ASP A 12 4.30 -17.54 -4.28
C ASP A 12 5.34 -16.92 -5.23
N ALA A 13 6.18 -16.06 -4.67
CA ALA A 13 7.29 -15.40 -5.35
C ALA A 13 8.37 -15.00 -4.32
N PRO A 14 9.65 -14.90 -4.75
CA PRO A 14 10.75 -14.43 -3.90
C PRO A 14 10.47 -13.02 -3.36
N ALA A 15 11.04 -12.71 -2.19
CA ALA A 15 10.88 -11.40 -1.55
C ALA A 15 11.29 -10.24 -2.46
N GLN A 16 12.33 -10.39 -3.29
CA GLN A 16 12.75 -9.36 -4.24
C GLN A 16 11.67 -9.06 -5.28
N ALA A 17 11.05 -10.09 -5.88
CA ALA A 17 10.00 -9.92 -6.87
C ALA A 17 8.75 -9.26 -6.26
N THR A 18 8.40 -9.62 -5.05
CA THR A 18 7.30 -9.02 -4.29
C THR A 18 7.58 -7.55 -3.95
N TRP A 19 8.80 -7.24 -3.51
CA TRP A 19 9.23 -5.87 -3.27
C TRP A 19 9.17 -5.01 -4.53
N ASP A 20 9.77 -5.47 -5.62
CA ASP A 20 9.83 -4.72 -6.87
C ASP A 20 8.42 -4.38 -7.39
N ALA A 21 7.48 -5.32 -7.25
CA ALA A 21 6.08 -5.10 -7.59
C ALA A 21 5.38 -4.13 -6.62
N ALA A 22 5.67 -4.19 -5.32
CA ALA A 22 5.05 -3.34 -4.31
C ALA A 22 5.42 -1.86 -4.48
N VAL A 23 6.65 -1.57 -4.92
CA VAL A 23 7.16 -0.20 -5.11
C VAL A 23 7.17 0.24 -6.58
N ASP A 24 6.53 -0.50 -7.45
CA ASP A 24 6.23 -0.09 -8.82
C ASP A 24 4.99 0.80 -8.81
N TRP A 25 5.19 2.08 -8.50
CA TRP A 25 4.12 3.06 -8.31
C TRP A 25 3.22 3.20 -9.55
N ALA A 26 3.77 3.03 -10.75
CA ALA A 26 3.02 3.14 -11.99
C ALA A 26 1.95 2.05 -12.13
N THR A 27 2.20 0.87 -11.59
CA THR A 27 1.29 -0.28 -11.67
C THR A 27 0.43 -0.48 -10.43
N GLN A 28 0.60 0.33 -9.39
CA GLN A 28 -0.20 0.18 -8.16
C GLN A 28 -1.70 0.26 -8.39
N GLY A 29 -2.17 1.07 -9.33
CA GLY A 29 -3.59 1.17 -9.69
C GLY A 29 -4.20 -0.13 -10.25
N GLU A 30 -3.38 -1.08 -10.70
CA GLU A 30 -3.85 -2.36 -11.21
C GLU A 30 -4.35 -3.29 -10.09
N TRP A 31 -3.78 -3.17 -8.89
CA TRP A 31 -4.14 -4.02 -7.76
C TRP A 31 -4.76 -3.24 -6.60
N MET A 32 -4.39 -1.99 -6.38
CA MET A 32 -4.95 -1.13 -5.34
C MET A 32 -6.29 -0.56 -5.79
N LEU A 33 -7.37 -1.02 -5.16
CA LEU A 33 -8.73 -0.68 -5.58
C LEU A 33 -9.01 0.82 -5.54
N GLY A 34 -9.38 1.37 -6.70
CA GLY A 34 -9.83 2.75 -6.82
C GLY A 34 -8.76 3.80 -6.52
N THR A 35 -7.47 3.42 -6.51
CA THR A 35 -6.36 4.31 -6.18
C THR A 35 -5.33 4.30 -7.30
N VAL A 36 -4.85 5.49 -7.65
CA VAL A 36 -3.73 5.68 -8.59
C VAL A 36 -2.63 6.41 -7.85
N VAL A 37 -1.41 5.86 -7.89
CA VAL A 37 -0.23 6.44 -7.22
C VAL A 37 0.74 6.95 -8.25
N ARG A 38 1.38 8.07 -7.95
CA ARG A 38 2.48 8.62 -8.77
C ARG A 38 3.57 9.21 -7.90
N PRO A 39 4.83 9.06 -8.27
CA PRO A 39 5.92 9.78 -7.64
C PRO A 39 5.89 11.27 -8.05
N THR A 40 6.21 12.15 -7.10
CA THR A 40 6.32 13.60 -7.33
C THR A 40 7.71 14.14 -7.01
N HIS A 41 8.54 13.35 -6.34
CA HIS A 41 9.92 13.70 -6.03
C HIS A 41 10.79 12.44 -5.89
N LEU A 42 12.04 12.50 -6.38
CA LEU A 42 13.04 11.41 -6.35
C LEU A 42 12.53 10.07 -6.92
N ASP A 43 11.69 10.11 -7.95
CA ASP A 43 11.08 8.93 -8.58
C ASP A 43 10.36 7.99 -7.58
N GLY A 44 9.98 8.53 -6.41
CA GLY A 44 9.34 7.76 -5.34
C GLY A 44 10.28 6.73 -4.69
N ARG A 45 11.58 6.92 -4.72
CA ARG A 45 12.56 5.98 -4.19
C ARG A 45 13.51 6.67 -3.20
N GLY A 46 13.71 6.01 -2.06
CA GLY A 46 14.58 6.53 -1.00
C GLY A 46 13.86 7.44 0.00
N VAL A 47 14.53 7.68 1.12
CA VAL A 47 14.03 8.57 2.17
C VAL A 47 13.95 10.00 1.64
N GLY A 48 12.84 10.70 1.95
CA GLY A 48 12.55 12.05 1.46
C GLY A 48 11.86 12.09 0.09
N ALA A 49 11.74 10.94 -0.61
CA ALA A 49 10.94 10.86 -1.83
C ALA A 49 9.46 11.10 -1.51
N ARG A 50 8.72 11.65 -2.48
CA ARG A 50 7.31 12.00 -2.32
C ARG A 50 6.44 11.29 -3.33
N LEU A 51 5.25 10.93 -2.85
CA LEU A 51 4.22 10.25 -3.59
C LEU A 51 2.89 11.00 -3.45
N GLU A 52 2.06 10.88 -4.47
CA GLU A 52 0.65 11.25 -4.44
C GLU A 52 -0.21 10.06 -4.80
N ALA A 53 -1.25 9.82 -4.00
CA ALA A 53 -2.26 8.81 -4.25
C ALA A 53 -3.62 9.49 -4.41
N TYR A 54 -4.26 9.30 -5.55
CA TYR A 54 -5.64 9.71 -5.74
C TYR A 54 -6.56 8.51 -5.58
N SER A 55 -7.44 8.57 -4.58
CA SER A 55 -8.42 7.54 -4.28
C SER A 55 -9.83 8.02 -4.60
N GLY A 56 -10.60 7.20 -5.35
CA GLY A 56 -11.97 7.48 -5.74
C GLY A 56 -12.14 7.69 -7.24
N ARG A 57 -13.35 8.15 -7.61
CA ARG A 57 -13.69 8.52 -9.00
C ARG A 57 -14.00 10.01 -9.07
N ARG A 58 -13.46 10.70 -10.07
CA ARG A 58 -13.75 12.13 -10.27
C ARG A 58 -15.26 12.34 -10.53
N PRO A 59 -15.88 13.36 -9.89
CA PRO A 59 -15.28 14.35 -8.99
C PRO A 59 -15.18 13.88 -7.52
N PHE A 60 -15.68 12.69 -7.18
CA PHE A 60 -15.76 12.17 -5.80
C PHE A 60 -14.51 11.34 -5.48
N GLY A 61 -13.48 12.00 -4.98
CA GLY A 61 -12.24 11.38 -4.56
C GLY A 61 -11.41 12.37 -3.75
N PHE A 62 -10.31 11.87 -3.19
CA PHE A 62 -9.37 12.69 -2.43
C PHE A 62 -7.94 12.40 -2.84
N LEU A 63 -7.12 13.42 -2.68
CA LEU A 63 -5.68 13.33 -2.88
C LEU A 63 -5.00 13.11 -1.53
N ASP A 64 -4.19 12.09 -1.45
CA ASP A 64 -3.31 11.78 -0.35
C ASP A 64 -1.87 12.02 -0.78
N THR A 65 -1.16 12.83 -0.02
CA THR A 65 0.26 13.12 -0.25
C THR A 65 1.10 12.46 0.82
N MET A 66 2.22 11.87 0.42
CA MET A 66 3.07 11.08 1.30
C MET A 66 4.54 11.42 1.10
N GLU A 67 5.32 11.28 2.17
CA GLU A 67 6.79 11.33 2.13
C GLU A 67 7.35 10.02 2.67
N ILE A 68 8.32 9.44 1.97
CA ILE A 68 8.99 8.21 2.40
C ILE A 68 9.93 8.53 3.56
N THR A 69 9.71 7.89 4.69
CA THR A 69 10.47 8.06 5.93
C THR A 69 11.44 6.92 6.21
N LEU A 70 11.20 5.75 5.62
CA LEU A 70 12.09 4.59 5.66
C LEU A 70 12.12 3.92 4.29
N TRP A 71 13.30 3.58 3.82
CA TRP A 71 13.50 2.88 2.55
C TRP A 71 14.59 1.82 2.72
N GLN A 72 14.18 0.57 2.84
CA GLN A 72 15.05 -0.59 3.06
C GLN A 72 14.71 -1.73 2.09
N PRO A 73 15.14 -1.65 0.82
CA PRO A 73 14.95 -2.74 -0.13
C PRO A 73 15.65 -4.03 0.32
N PRO A 74 15.07 -5.18 0.11
CA PRO A 74 13.73 -5.47 -0.40
C PRO A 74 12.71 -5.70 0.73
N ARG A 75 12.81 -5.01 1.86
CA ARG A 75 12.08 -5.35 3.10
C ARG A 75 11.02 -4.36 3.54
N ALA A 76 11.30 -3.06 3.45
CA ALA A 76 10.41 -2.08 4.05
C ALA A 76 10.43 -0.72 3.33
N CYS A 77 9.25 -0.15 3.13
CA CYS A 77 9.00 1.23 2.76
C CYS A 77 7.96 1.80 3.71
N HIS A 78 8.34 2.80 4.51
CA HIS A 78 7.40 3.50 5.37
C HIS A 78 7.17 4.92 4.84
N VAL A 79 5.96 5.40 5.02
CA VAL A 79 5.53 6.73 4.58
C VAL A 79 4.89 7.50 5.72
N LEU A 80 5.03 8.82 5.66
CA LEU A 80 4.24 9.77 6.44
C LEU A 80 3.20 10.40 5.51
N HIS A 81 1.92 10.28 5.85
CA HIS A 81 0.83 10.96 5.18
C HIS A 81 0.84 12.44 5.54
N THR A 82 1.07 13.30 4.56
CA THR A 82 1.20 14.75 4.73
C THR A 82 -0.03 15.52 4.24
N GLY A 83 -1.05 14.77 3.79
CA GLY A 83 -2.28 15.31 3.23
C GLY A 83 -3.16 16.03 4.25
N ARG A 84 -4.21 16.68 3.74
CA ARG A 84 -5.21 17.36 4.57
C ARG A 84 -6.29 16.40 5.09
N VAL A 85 -6.60 15.36 4.33
CA VAL A 85 -7.66 14.38 4.60
C VAL A 85 -7.10 13.16 5.30
N VAL A 86 -5.99 12.61 4.79
CA VAL A 86 -5.30 11.47 5.38
C VAL A 86 -4.05 11.97 6.09
N ARG A 87 -3.90 11.59 7.35
CA ARG A 87 -2.73 11.87 8.19
C ARG A 87 -2.36 10.62 8.96
N GLY A 88 -1.09 10.48 9.30
CA GLY A 88 -0.58 9.32 10.01
C GLY A 88 0.56 8.65 9.26
N THR A 89 0.74 7.38 9.44
CA THR A 89 1.82 6.60 8.82
C THR A 89 1.30 5.37 8.10
N GLY A 90 1.97 5.02 7.00
CA GLY A 90 1.74 3.78 6.27
C GLY A 90 3.03 2.99 6.14
N ALA A 91 2.93 1.68 5.95
CA ALA A 91 4.07 0.83 5.71
C ALA A 91 3.73 -0.32 4.76
N PHE A 92 4.64 -0.55 3.81
CA PHE A 92 4.74 -1.79 3.05
C PHE A 92 5.96 -2.55 3.54
N GLU A 93 5.75 -3.79 3.94
CA GLU A 93 6.81 -4.65 4.42
C GLU A 93 6.78 -5.99 3.68
N VAL A 94 7.94 -6.53 3.38
CA VAL A 94 8.09 -7.83 2.72
C VAL A 94 8.94 -8.74 3.58
N GLU A 95 8.35 -9.86 4.00
CA GLU A 95 9.02 -10.90 4.76
C GLU A 95 9.33 -12.09 3.84
N PRO A 96 10.59 -12.53 3.71
CA PRO A 96 10.90 -13.77 3.02
C PRO A 96 10.33 -14.97 3.77
N ARG A 97 9.80 -15.92 3.02
CA ARG A 97 9.29 -17.21 3.51
C ARG A 97 10.01 -18.37 2.82
N GLY A 98 11.34 -18.38 2.89
CA GLY A 98 12.24 -19.19 2.08
C GLY A 98 12.61 -18.48 0.77
N ASP A 99 13.22 -19.21 -0.15
CA ASP A 99 13.78 -18.63 -1.38
C ASP A 99 12.73 -18.31 -2.45
N ALA A 100 11.61 -19.04 -2.45
CA ALA A 100 10.60 -18.95 -3.50
C ALA A 100 9.28 -18.31 -3.06
N ARG A 101 9.16 -17.92 -1.80
CA ARG A 101 7.92 -17.37 -1.23
C ARG A 101 8.20 -16.16 -0.36
N SER A 102 7.18 -15.32 -0.21
CA SER A 102 7.25 -14.14 0.64
C SER A 102 5.88 -13.81 1.21
N ARG A 103 5.88 -12.90 2.16
CA ARG A 103 4.66 -12.30 2.72
C ARG A 103 4.72 -10.80 2.53
N PHE A 104 3.68 -10.22 1.96
CA PHE A 104 3.50 -8.78 1.83
C PHE A 104 2.53 -8.29 2.90
N LEU A 105 3.00 -7.35 3.72
CA LEU A 105 2.23 -6.71 4.79
C LEU A 105 1.96 -5.26 4.42
N TRP A 106 0.72 -4.84 4.66
CA TRP A 106 0.30 -3.45 4.54
C TRP A 106 -0.23 -3.00 5.90
N ARG A 107 0.40 -1.95 6.44
CA ARG A 107 0.03 -1.34 7.72
C ARG A 107 -0.35 0.11 7.50
N GLU A 108 -1.36 0.57 8.22
CA GLU A 108 -1.81 1.95 8.27
C GLU A 108 -2.11 2.32 9.71
N ASP A 109 -1.50 3.40 10.17
CA ASP A 109 -1.81 4.07 11.43
C ASP A 109 -2.27 5.49 11.10
N LEU A 110 -3.60 5.67 11.03
CA LEU A 110 -4.22 6.89 10.51
C LEU A 110 -4.87 7.71 11.61
N ASP A 111 -4.72 9.02 11.51
CA ASP A 111 -5.43 10.01 12.32
C ASP A 111 -6.68 10.47 11.58
N LEU A 112 -7.85 10.06 12.07
CA LEU A 112 -9.13 10.44 11.48
C LEU A 112 -9.52 11.86 11.87
N PRO A 113 -9.80 12.76 10.89
CA PRO A 113 -10.01 14.18 11.13
C PRO A 113 -11.36 14.53 11.78
N LEU A 114 -12.29 13.58 11.86
CA LEU A 114 -13.70 13.85 12.21
C LEU A 114 -14.02 13.71 13.72
N GLY A 115 -13.03 13.71 14.61
CA GLY A 115 -13.24 13.69 16.06
C GLY A 115 -14.26 12.63 16.52
N LEU A 116 -15.35 13.08 17.18
CA LEU A 116 -16.40 12.18 17.70
C LEU A 116 -17.15 11.43 16.58
N LEU A 117 -17.42 12.09 15.45
CA LEU A 117 -18.08 11.46 14.29
C LEU A 117 -17.21 10.34 13.69
N GLY A 118 -15.91 10.55 13.63
CA GLY A 118 -14.97 9.51 13.21
C GLY A 118 -14.96 8.32 14.17
N ARG A 119 -15.02 8.57 15.49
CA ARG A 119 -15.08 7.50 16.50
C ARG A 119 -16.32 6.62 16.39
N ILE A 120 -17.47 7.21 16.08
CA ILE A 120 -18.75 6.48 15.94
C ILE A 120 -18.83 5.80 14.57
N GLY A 121 -18.38 6.47 13.50
CA GLY A 121 -18.46 5.96 12.14
C GLY A 121 -17.42 4.90 11.80
N TRP A 122 -16.23 4.97 12.39
CA TRP A 122 -15.14 4.05 12.08
C TRP A 122 -15.46 2.56 12.28
N PRO A 123 -16.06 2.11 13.37
CA PRO A 123 -16.43 0.71 13.53
C PRO A 123 -17.35 0.18 12.43
N LEU A 124 -18.19 1.04 11.85
CA LEU A 124 -19.07 0.68 10.72
C LEU A 124 -18.33 0.63 9.38
N VAL A 125 -17.38 1.54 9.16
CA VAL A 125 -16.62 1.65 7.90
C VAL A 125 -15.43 0.69 7.87
N ARG A 126 -14.81 0.41 9.02
CA ARG A 126 -13.61 -0.42 9.15
C ARG A 126 -13.70 -1.78 8.44
N PRO A 127 -14.78 -2.58 8.58
CA PRO A 127 -14.84 -3.89 7.90
C PRO A 127 -14.85 -3.76 6.39
N PHE A 128 -15.48 -2.73 5.82
CA PHE A 128 -15.49 -2.50 4.38
C PHE A 128 -14.12 -2.02 3.89
N PHE A 129 -13.47 -1.14 4.66
CA PHE A 129 -12.11 -0.69 4.37
C PHE A 129 -11.11 -1.85 4.43
N ALA A 130 -11.15 -2.65 5.49
CA ALA A 130 -10.31 -3.85 5.64
C ALA A 130 -10.56 -4.86 4.52
N TYR A 131 -11.81 -5.08 4.13
CA TYR A 131 -12.15 -5.95 3.00
C TYR A 131 -11.58 -5.42 1.69
N GLY A 132 -11.68 -4.14 1.41
CA GLY A 132 -11.11 -3.49 0.22
C GLY A 132 -9.59 -3.62 0.16
N VAL A 133 -8.90 -3.40 1.28
CA VAL A 133 -7.45 -3.59 1.39
C VAL A 133 -7.09 -5.07 1.20
N GLN A 134 -7.80 -5.99 1.82
CA GLN A 134 -7.55 -7.44 1.65
C GLN A 134 -7.78 -7.90 0.21
N LEU A 135 -8.77 -7.36 -0.47
CA LEU A 135 -9.01 -7.67 -1.88
C LEU A 135 -7.88 -7.11 -2.77
N SER A 136 -7.39 -5.91 -2.47
CA SER A 136 -6.22 -5.31 -3.12
C SER A 136 -4.98 -6.18 -2.94
N LEU A 137 -4.71 -6.66 -1.73
CA LEU A 137 -3.60 -7.57 -1.43
C LEU A 137 -3.69 -8.89 -2.21
N ARG A 138 -4.89 -9.47 -2.32
CA ARG A 138 -5.09 -10.69 -3.12
C ARG A 138 -4.86 -10.46 -4.62
N ARG A 139 -5.27 -9.31 -5.14
CA ARG A 139 -4.97 -8.91 -6.54
C ARG A 139 -3.47 -8.73 -6.74
N PHE A 140 -2.80 -8.10 -5.78
CA PHE A 140 -1.36 -7.94 -5.79
C PHE A 140 -0.65 -9.29 -5.88
N ALA A 141 -0.94 -10.24 -4.98
CA ALA A 141 -0.33 -11.57 -4.99
C ALA A 141 -0.48 -12.25 -6.34
N ARG A 142 -1.71 -12.29 -6.89
CA ARG A 142 -1.97 -12.88 -8.21
C ARG A 142 -1.17 -12.21 -9.34
N SER A 143 -1.01 -10.89 -9.31
CA SER A 143 -0.26 -10.17 -10.34
C SER A 143 1.24 -10.49 -10.29
N VAL A 144 1.81 -10.64 -9.10
CA VAL A 144 3.22 -11.01 -8.92
C VAL A 144 3.46 -12.46 -9.36
N GLU A 145 2.62 -13.38 -8.95
CA GLU A 145 2.69 -14.80 -9.29
C GLU A 145 2.57 -15.03 -10.80
N ALA A 146 1.64 -14.33 -11.47
CA ALA A 146 1.47 -14.41 -12.93
C ALA A 146 2.71 -13.91 -13.70
N ARG A 147 3.40 -12.88 -13.20
CA ARG A 147 4.66 -12.41 -13.81
C ARG A 147 5.79 -13.42 -13.64
N GLY A 148 5.86 -14.10 -12.50
CA GLY A 148 6.85 -15.14 -12.22
C GLY A 148 6.71 -16.35 -13.16
N THR A 149 5.49 -16.81 -13.42
CA THR A 149 5.22 -17.92 -14.34
C THR A 149 5.53 -17.57 -15.80
N ALA A 150 5.32 -16.32 -16.21
CA ALA A 150 5.65 -15.87 -17.57
C ALA A 150 7.15 -15.85 -17.87
N VAL A 151 8.00 -15.63 -16.85
CA VAL A 151 9.47 -15.64 -16.97
C VAL A 151 10.01 -17.08 -17.02
N SER A 152 9.39 -18.01 -16.30
CA SER A 152 9.84 -19.40 -16.21
C SER A 152 9.41 -20.27 -17.43
N GLY A 153 8.54 -19.75 -18.28
CA GLY A 153 8.02 -20.44 -19.45
C GLY A 153 8.70 -20.11 -20.81
N ARG A 154 9.88 -19.45 -20.76
CA ARG A 154 10.69 -19.12 -21.95
C ARG A 154 12.01 -19.88 -21.99
#